data_a61021bf9ef1240d29c31a6f529f4875
#
_entry.id   a61021bf9ef1240d29c31a6f529f4875
#
_cell.length_a   1.000
_cell.length_b   1.000
_cell.length_c   1.000
_cell.angle_alpha   90.00
_cell.angle_beta   90.00
_cell.angle_gamma   90.00
#
_symmetry.space_group_name_H-M   'P 1'
#
loop_
_entity.id
_entity.type
_entity.pdbx_description
1 polymer ?
#
loop_
_entity_poly.entity_id
_entity_poly.type
_entity_poly.pdbx_seq_one_letter_code
_entity_poly.pdbx_strand_id
1 'polypeptide(L)'
;TSPDDVYAALQEALPDGLTVLDQSTATDQDSYNVTEAFATENDLTSLSDLAGLDVPLTLGGPAELEQRPYGPQGLKDVYGVDVSFVATGDTTVQDLVAGTVNIANVFSADPRIQTEKLVTLEDPEGLFLASNVVPLVNADIADEIADVINPVSEALTPEGLVALN
;
A
#
# COMPACT_ATOMS: atom_id res chain seq x y z
N THR A 1 11.35 -4.16 4.43
CA THR A 1 12.04 -2.87 4.75
C THR A 1 11.11 -2.04 5.61
N SER A 2 11.53 -1.69 6.84
CA SER A 2 10.70 -0.95 7.79
C SER A 2 10.47 0.51 7.36
N PRO A 3 9.42 1.20 7.89
CA PRO A 3 9.26 2.65 7.69
C PRO A 3 10.51 3.46 8.06
N ASP A 4 11.18 3.11 9.15
CA ASP A 4 12.37 3.81 9.62
C ASP A 4 13.56 3.63 8.67
N ASP A 5 13.73 2.44 8.05
CA ASP A 5 14.77 2.20 7.05
C ASP A 5 14.53 3.03 5.79
N VAL A 6 13.26 3.13 5.34
CA VAL A 6 12.90 3.95 4.17
C VAL A 6 13.11 5.43 4.46
N TYR A 7 12.72 5.89 5.65
CA TYR A 7 12.93 7.27 6.08
C TYR A 7 14.41 7.63 6.17
N ALA A 8 15.25 6.77 6.75
CA ALA A 8 16.70 6.97 6.81
C ALA A 8 17.32 7.04 5.39
N ALA A 9 16.93 6.12 4.51
CA ALA A 9 17.39 6.12 3.12
C ALA A 9 16.95 7.40 2.36
N LEU A 10 15.73 7.90 2.64
CA LEU A 10 15.27 9.18 2.09
C LEU A 10 16.14 10.34 2.55
N GLN A 11 16.46 10.43 3.85
CA GLN A 11 17.32 11.48 4.39
C GLN A 11 18.69 11.50 3.72
N GLU A 12 19.27 10.32 3.45
CA GLU A 12 20.58 10.19 2.77
C GLU A 12 20.52 10.55 1.28
N ALA A 13 19.37 10.36 0.63
CA ALA A 13 19.20 10.58 -0.81
C ALA A 13 18.80 12.02 -1.17
N LEU A 14 18.46 12.86 -0.19
CA LEU A 14 18.02 14.23 -0.45
C LEU A 14 19.16 15.09 -1.00
N PRO A 15 18.87 15.95 -2.01
CA PRO A 15 19.83 16.93 -2.49
C PRO A 15 20.05 18.05 -1.46
N ASP A 16 21.18 18.73 -1.60
CA ASP A 16 21.50 19.91 -0.80
C ASP A 16 20.34 20.93 -0.79
N GLY A 17 20.06 21.49 0.38
CA GLY A 17 19.01 22.50 0.58
C GLY A 17 17.61 21.94 0.83
N LEU A 18 17.41 20.61 0.78
CA LEU A 18 16.18 19.95 1.19
C LEU A 18 16.40 19.07 2.42
N THR A 19 15.38 18.97 3.25
CA THR A 19 15.33 18.04 4.37
C THR A 19 13.91 17.55 4.59
N VAL A 20 13.75 16.52 5.39
CA VAL A 20 12.44 16.01 5.84
C VAL A 20 12.25 16.27 7.32
N LEU A 21 11.02 16.55 7.72
CA LEU A 21 10.59 16.58 9.12
C LEU A 21 10.05 15.21 9.53
N ASP A 22 9.54 15.08 10.75
CA ASP A 22 9.11 13.80 11.30
C ASP A 22 8.05 13.13 10.42
N GLN A 23 8.27 11.84 10.13
CA GLN A 23 7.31 11.05 9.37
C GLN A 23 6.03 10.79 10.17
N SER A 24 4.91 10.74 9.46
CA SER A 24 3.62 10.30 10.00
C SER A 24 3.54 8.77 10.07
N THR A 25 2.62 8.25 10.90
CA THR A 25 2.21 6.84 10.82
C THR A 25 1.27 6.57 9.65
N ALA A 26 0.66 7.60 9.06
CA ALA A 26 -0.18 7.46 7.88
C ALA A 26 0.65 7.01 6.66
N THR A 27 0.08 6.06 5.92
CA THR A 27 0.69 5.49 4.72
C THR A 27 -0.26 5.59 3.54
N ASP A 28 0.30 5.78 2.35
CA ASP A 28 -0.38 5.62 1.07
C ASP A 28 0.49 4.73 0.18
N GLN A 29 0.40 3.44 0.44
CA GLN A 29 1.22 2.42 -0.21
C GLN A 29 0.37 1.44 -1.01
N ASP A 30 1.00 0.78 -1.97
CA ASP A 30 0.38 -0.36 -2.64
C ASP A 30 -0.04 -1.41 -1.63
N SER A 31 -1.21 -1.99 -1.84
CA SER A 31 -1.71 -3.11 -1.06
C SER A 31 -2.56 -4.04 -1.91
N TYR A 32 -2.65 -5.30 -1.52
CA TYR A 32 -3.55 -6.26 -2.16
C TYR A 32 -4.78 -6.45 -1.30
N ASN A 33 -5.92 -6.32 -1.97
CA ASN A 33 -7.23 -6.34 -1.37
C ASN A 33 -8.10 -7.40 -2.02
N VAL A 34 -8.98 -7.98 -1.23
CA VAL A 34 -10.00 -8.93 -1.66
C VAL A 34 -11.37 -8.47 -1.16
N THR A 35 -12.46 -9.03 -1.67
CA THR A 35 -13.78 -8.77 -1.08
C THR A 35 -13.92 -9.47 0.27
N GLU A 36 -14.73 -8.91 1.19
CA GLU A 36 -15.04 -9.53 2.49
C GLU A 36 -15.60 -10.95 2.32
N ALA A 37 -16.42 -11.17 1.28
CA ALA A 37 -16.97 -12.47 0.96
C ALA A 37 -15.88 -13.48 0.61
N PHE A 38 -14.95 -13.12 -0.28
CA PHE A 38 -13.85 -13.98 -0.71
C PHE A 38 -12.88 -14.26 0.45
N ALA A 39 -12.58 -13.25 1.28
CA ALA A 39 -11.76 -13.41 2.48
C ALA A 39 -12.40 -14.41 3.47
N THR A 40 -13.70 -14.25 3.74
CA THR A 40 -14.42 -15.12 4.69
C THR A 40 -14.56 -16.55 4.17
N GLU A 41 -14.85 -16.74 2.87
CA GLU A 41 -15.01 -18.06 2.27
C GLU A 41 -13.71 -18.88 2.29
N ASN A 42 -12.56 -18.21 2.22
CA ASN A 42 -11.24 -18.82 2.09
C ASN A 42 -10.35 -18.62 3.33
N ASP A 43 -10.88 -18.08 4.43
CA ASP A 43 -10.14 -17.78 5.67
C ASP A 43 -8.88 -16.92 5.44
N LEU A 44 -8.97 -15.89 4.58
CA LEU A 44 -7.84 -15.04 4.21
C LEU A 44 -7.67 -13.86 5.17
N THR A 45 -6.44 -13.66 5.63
CA THR A 45 -6.00 -12.52 6.43
C THR A 45 -4.72 -11.90 5.89
N SER A 46 -3.88 -12.70 5.24
CA SER A 46 -2.56 -12.30 4.76
C SER A 46 -2.27 -12.81 3.34
N LEU A 47 -1.25 -12.26 2.70
CA LEU A 47 -0.76 -12.72 1.40
C LEU A 47 -0.26 -14.17 1.45
N SER A 48 0.22 -14.63 2.62
CA SER A 48 0.66 -16.00 2.82
C SER A 48 -0.48 -17.02 2.64
N ASP A 49 -1.71 -16.63 2.99
CA ASP A 49 -2.87 -17.53 2.94
C ASP A 49 -3.27 -17.85 1.49
N LEU A 50 -2.92 -16.98 0.55
CA LEU A 50 -3.20 -17.18 -0.89
C LEU A 50 -2.51 -18.42 -1.46
N ALA A 51 -1.33 -18.80 -0.93
CA ALA A 51 -0.55 -19.92 -1.42
C ALA A 51 -1.24 -21.30 -1.23
N GLY A 52 -2.22 -21.37 -0.32
CA GLY A 52 -2.96 -22.60 0.00
C GLY A 52 -4.25 -22.78 -0.79
N LEU A 53 -4.62 -21.86 -1.66
CA LEU A 53 -5.91 -21.86 -2.35
C LEU A 53 -5.92 -22.77 -3.59
N ASP A 54 -6.95 -23.59 -3.71
CA ASP A 54 -7.24 -24.42 -4.90
C ASP A 54 -8.13 -23.69 -5.92
N VAL A 55 -8.18 -22.34 -5.88
CA VAL A 55 -8.97 -21.53 -6.82
C VAL A 55 -8.05 -20.72 -7.74
N PRO A 56 -8.43 -20.48 -9.00
CA PRO A 56 -7.66 -19.60 -9.88
C PRO A 56 -7.62 -18.18 -9.31
N LEU A 57 -6.41 -17.63 -9.13
CA LEU A 57 -6.20 -16.28 -8.66
C LEU A 57 -5.96 -15.34 -9.85
N THR A 58 -6.68 -14.23 -9.85
CA THR A 58 -6.56 -13.17 -10.85
C THR A 58 -6.35 -11.84 -10.16
N LEU A 59 -5.19 -11.23 -10.41
CA LEU A 59 -4.82 -9.93 -9.87
C LEU A 59 -5.18 -8.82 -10.85
N GLY A 60 -5.97 -7.86 -10.39
CA GLY A 60 -6.28 -6.63 -11.10
C GLY A 60 -5.45 -5.44 -10.60
N GLY A 61 -5.06 -4.56 -11.52
CA GLY A 61 -4.32 -3.36 -11.18
C GLY A 61 -3.95 -2.52 -12.41
N PRO A 62 -3.22 -1.41 -12.24
CA PRO A 62 -2.71 -0.63 -13.35
C PRO A 62 -1.73 -1.46 -14.19
N ALA A 63 -1.65 -1.19 -15.50
CA ALA A 63 -0.89 -2.01 -16.44
C ALA A 63 0.60 -2.17 -16.06
N GLU A 64 1.20 -1.13 -15.48
CA GLU A 64 2.59 -1.15 -15.02
C GLU A 64 2.85 -2.10 -13.85
N LEU A 65 1.82 -2.50 -13.10
CA LEU A 65 1.94 -3.45 -11.98
C LEU A 65 2.49 -4.80 -12.44
N GLU A 66 2.18 -5.22 -13.67
CA GLU A 66 2.67 -6.48 -14.24
C GLU A 66 4.21 -6.60 -14.19
N GLN A 67 4.91 -5.44 -14.29
CA GLN A 67 6.37 -5.37 -14.33
C GLN A 67 6.99 -4.86 -13.02
N ARG A 68 6.17 -4.54 -12.01
CA ARG A 68 6.67 -4.06 -10.72
C ARG A 68 7.25 -5.22 -9.89
N PRO A 69 8.27 -4.95 -9.04
CA PRO A 69 8.85 -5.97 -8.16
C PRO A 69 7.82 -6.60 -7.20
N TYR A 70 6.76 -5.89 -6.89
CA TYR A 70 5.64 -6.33 -6.05
C TYR A 70 4.40 -6.77 -6.84
N GLY A 71 4.52 -6.91 -8.17
CA GLY A 71 3.50 -7.44 -9.05
C GLY A 71 3.39 -8.97 -9.02
N PRO A 72 2.84 -9.59 -10.08
CA PRO A 72 2.67 -11.05 -10.15
C PRO A 72 3.93 -11.84 -9.87
N GLN A 73 5.09 -11.40 -10.40
CA GLN A 73 6.37 -12.06 -10.15
C GLN A 73 6.80 -11.95 -8.70
N GLY A 74 6.61 -10.78 -8.06
CA GLY A 74 6.91 -10.60 -6.64
C GLY A 74 6.06 -11.47 -5.72
N LEU A 75 4.75 -11.60 -5.98
CA LEU A 75 3.87 -12.54 -5.27
C LEU A 75 4.38 -13.98 -5.36
N LYS A 76 4.81 -14.38 -6.55
CA LYS A 76 5.36 -15.71 -6.77
C LYS A 76 6.68 -15.93 -6.03
N ASP A 77 7.60 -14.98 -6.11
CA ASP A 77 8.95 -15.11 -5.54
C ASP A 77 8.93 -15.07 -4.01
N VAL A 78 8.07 -14.23 -3.41
CA VAL A 78 8.01 -14.00 -1.96
C VAL A 78 7.05 -14.96 -1.28
N TYR A 79 5.86 -15.16 -1.86
CA TYR A 79 4.77 -15.94 -1.24
C TYR A 79 4.49 -17.27 -1.92
N GLY A 80 5.11 -17.56 -3.08
CA GLY A 80 4.83 -18.78 -3.85
C GLY A 80 3.46 -18.76 -4.54
N VAL A 81 2.82 -17.59 -4.67
CA VAL A 81 1.47 -17.43 -5.21
C VAL A 81 1.52 -17.14 -6.70
N ASP A 82 0.95 -18.03 -7.50
CA ASP A 82 0.77 -17.82 -8.94
C ASP A 82 -0.58 -17.12 -9.22
N VAL A 83 -0.54 -16.01 -9.91
CA VAL A 83 -1.73 -15.25 -10.32
C VAL A 83 -1.74 -14.99 -11.82
N SER A 84 -2.95 -14.97 -12.42
CA SER A 84 -3.16 -14.33 -13.72
C SER A 84 -3.26 -12.82 -13.51
N PHE A 85 -2.79 -12.02 -14.45
CA PHE A 85 -2.87 -10.56 -14.35
C PHE A 85 -3.86 -9.98 -15.36
N VAL A 86 -4.67 -9.00 -14.91
CA VAL A 86 -5.57 -8.23 -15.76
C VAL A 86 -5.33 -6.74 -15.50
N ALA A 87 -4.97 -6.00 -16.54
CA ALA A 87 -4.86 -4.55 -16.46
C ALA A 87 -6.25 -3.92 -16.38
N THR A 88 -6.65 -3.50 -15.19
CA THR A 88 -7.97 -2.93 -14.90
C THR A 88 -7.95 -1.40 -14.81
N GLY A 89 -6.77 -0.79 -14.60
CA GLY A 89 -6.64 0.68 -14.52
C GLY A 89 -7.58 1.30 -13.49
N ASP A 90 -8.36 2.29 -13.92
CA ASP A 90 -9.27 3.03 -13.03
C ASP A 90 -10.47 2.21 -12.54
N THR A 91 -10.74 1.06 -13.15
CA THR A 91 -11.89 0.19 -12.79
C THR A 91 -11.53 -0.93 -11.80
N THR A 92 -10.30 -0.95 -11.28
CA THR A 92 -9.76 -2.05 -10.46
C THR A 92 -10.70 -2.45 -9.30
N VAL A 93 -11.20 -1.49 -8.53
CA VAL A 93 -12.12 -1.78 -7.41
C VAL A 93 -13.47 -2.30 -7.91
N GLN A 94 -14.01 -1.73 -8.99
CA GLN A 94 -15.26 -2.17 -9.59
C GLN A 94 -15.14 -3.60 -10.14
N ASP A 95 -14.01 -3.93 -10.77
CA ASP A 95 -13.74 -5.27 -11.30
C ASP A 95 -13.58 -6.31 -10.18
N LEU A 96 -13.00 -5.90 -9.03
CA LEU A 96 -12.94 -6.74 -7.84
C LEU A 96 -14.34 -7.02 -7.27
N VAL A 97 -15.14 -5.98 -7.08
CA VAL A 97 -16.52 -6.11 -6.55
C VAL A 97 -17.41 -6.91 -7.51
N ALA A 98 -17.22 -6.77 -8.82
CA ALA A 98 -17.94 -7.53 -9.83
C ALA A 98 -17.44 -8.99 -9.98
N GLY A 99 -16.32 -9.37 -9.35
CA GLY A 99 -15.73 -10.71 -9.45
C GLY A 99 -15.01 -10.98 -10.78
N THR A 100 -14.69 -9.95 -11.55
CA THR A 100 -13.84 -10.07 -12.74
C THR A 100 -12.41 -10.43 -12.37
N VAL A 101 -11.94 -9.89 -11.25
CA VAL A 101 -10.70 -10.26 -10.57
C VAL A 101 -11.04 -10.62 -9.12
N ASN A 102 -10.19 -11.39 -8.45
CA ASN A 102 -10.41 -11.76 -7.04
C ASN A 102 -9.36 -11.20 -6.09
N ILE A 103 -8.30 -10.60 -6.64
CA ILE A 103 -7.32 -9.79 -5.90
C ILE A 103 -7.16 -8.47 -6.64
N ALA A 104 -7.08 -7.35 -5.93
CA ALA A 104 -6.91 -6.02 -6.51
C ALA A 104 -5.77 -5.26 -5.84
N ASN A 105 -4.94 -4.61 -6.66
CA ASN A 105 -4.01 -3.60 -6.17
C ASN A 105 -4.77 -2.30 -5.91
N VAL A 106 -4.81 -1.87 -4.66
CA VAL A 106 -5.45 -0.62 -4.22
C VAL A 106 -4.52 0.07 -3.24
N PHE A 107 -4.38 1.38 -3.32
CA PHE A 107 -3.58 2.13 -2.35
C PHE A 107 -4.23 2.14 -0.97
N SER A 108 -3.42 2.01 0.08
CA SER A 108 -3.91 1.86 1.46
C SER A 108 -4.74 3.05 1.98
N ALA A 109 -4.59 4.23 1.39
CA ALA A 109 -5.38 5.42 1.70
C ALA A 109 -6.65 5.58 0.84
N ASP A 110 -6.99 4.62 -0.03
CA ASP A 110 -8.18 4.67 -0.87
C ASP A 110 -9.46 4.45 -0.03
N PRO A 111 -10.39 5.42 0.01
CA PRO A 111 -11.62 5.29 0.80
C PRO A 111 -12.54 4.15 0.33
N ARG A 112 -12.37 3.66 -0.92
CA ARG A 112 -13.15 2.54 -1.44
C ARG A 112 -12.87 1.24 -0.70
N ILE A 113 -11.72 1.10 -0.03
CA ILE A 113 -11.46 -0.05 0.85
C ILE A 113 -12.56 -0.14 1.92
N GLN A 114 -12.94 0.98 2.52
CA GLN A 114 -13.99 1.02 3.53
C GLN A 114 -15.40 0.98 2.93
N THR A 115 -15.67 1.76 1.89
CA THR A 115 -17.02 1.87 1.31
C THR A 115 -17.48 0.59 0.62
N GLU A 116 -16.56 -0.15 0.00
CA GLU A 116 -16.83 -1.44 -0.65
C GLU A 116 -16.55 -2.65 0.26
N LYS A 117 -16.17 -2.41 1.53
CA LYS A 117 -15.85 -3.44 2.52
C LYS A 117 -14.80 -4.43 2.01
N LEU A 118 -13.71 -3.89 1.49
CA LEU A 118 -12.57 -4.71 1.08
C LEU A 118 -11.75 -5.10 2.29
N VAL A 119 -11.11 -6.26 2.20
CA VAL A 119 -10.13 -6.74 3.16
C VAL A 119 -8.75 -6.56 2.57
N THR A 120 -7.94 -5.71 3.18
CA THR A 120 -6.52 -5.59 2.86
C THR A 120 -5.79 -6.77 3.47
N LEU A 121 -5.07 -7.53 2.65
CA LEU A 121 -4.27 -8.66 3.11
C LEU A 121 -2.97 -8.16 3.74
N GLU A 122 -2.63 -8.70 4.91
CA GLU A 122 -1.37 -8.41 5.58
C GLU A 122 -0.17 -8.89 4.75
N ASP A 123 0.94 -8.16 4.82
CA ASP A 123 2.18 -8.42 4.09
C ASP A 123 3.32 -8.74 5.08
N PRO A 124 3.34 -9.93 5.70
CA PRO A 124 4.33 -10.29 6.72
C PRO A 124 5.76 -10.42 6.18
N GLU A 125 5.95 -10.72 4.90
CA GLU A 125 7.27 -10.87 4.28
C GLU A 125 7.78 -9.57 3.64
N GLY A 126 6.99 -8.49 3.66
CA GLY A 126 7.40 -7.16 3.20
C GLY A 126 7.58 -7.05 1.69
N LEU A 127 6.62 -7.55 0.92
CA LEU A 127 6.56 -7.41 -0.54
C LEU A 127 6.47 -5.92 -0.94
N PHE A 128 5.67 -5.15 -0.20
CA PHE A 128 5.52 -3.72 -0.43
C PHE A 128 6.52 -2.91 0.39
N LEU A 129 7.04 -1.83 -0.19
CA LEU A 129 7.84 -0.85 0.55
C LEU A 129 6.93 0.08 1.35
N ALA A 130 7.39 0.45 2.53
CA ALA A 130 6.71 1.47 3.33
C ALA A 130 6.63 2.79 2.55
N SER A 131 5.48 3.47 2.63
CA SER A 131 5.20 4.73 1.95
C SER A 131 4.50 5.69 2.91
N ASN A 132 5.21 6.08 3.96
CA ASN A 132 4.70 6.99 4.97
C ASN A 132 4.65 8.44 4.45
N VAL A 133 3.67 9.19 4.90
CA VAL A 133 3.59 10.64 4.63
C VAL A 133 4.70 11.35 5.38
N VAL A 134 5.51 12.12 4.65
CA VAL A 134 6.69 12.83 5.18
C VAL A 134 6.68 14.26 4.68
N PRO A 135 6.80 15.29 5.56
CA PRO A 135 6.96 16.67 5.13
C PRO A 135 8.36 16.90 4.55
N LEU A 136 8.44 17.23 3.27
CA LEU A 136 9.67 17.64 2.60
C LEU A 136 9.73 19.17 2.57
N VAL A 137 10.80 19.75 3.11
CA VAL A 137 10.93 21.19 3.32
C VAL A 137 12.30 21.71 2.90
N ASN A 138 12.41 23.04 2.73
CA ASN A 138 13.70 23.70 2.58
C ASN A 138 14.49 23.61 3.90
N ALA A 139 15.75 23.18 3.84
CA ALA A 139 16.60 23.01 5.02
C ALA A 139 16.82 24.29 5.82
N ASP A 140 16.83 25.46 5.13
CA ASP A 140 17.09 26.75 5.79
C ASP A 140 15.98 27.18 6.77
N ILE A 141 14.75 26.69 6.57
CA ILE A 141 13.59 27.03 7.40
C ILE A 141 13.08 25.86 8.25
N ALA A 142 13.71 24.68 8.13
CA ALA A 142 13.23 23.47 8.78
C ALA A 142 13.04 23.64 10.30
N ASP A 143 14.04 24.18 10.99
CA ASP A 143 13.98 24.39 12.44
C ASP A 143 12.89 25.40 12.86
N GLU A 144 12.57 26.37 12.00
CA GLU A 144 11.55 27.39 12.30
C GLU A 144 10.12 26.82 12.24
N ILE A 145 9.90 25.80 11.39
CA ILE A 145 8.57 25.24 11.14
C ILE A 145 8.35 23.88 11.78
N ALA A 146 9.39 23.19 12.23
CA ALA A 146 9.32 21.85 12.80
C ALA A 146 8.32 21.77 13.97
N ASP A 147 8.34 22.73 14.89
CA ASP A 147 7.44 22.79 16.05
C ASP A 147 5.94 22.89 15.68
N VAL A 148 5.64 23.33 14.44
CA VAL A 148 4.27 23.45 13.93
C VAL A 148 3.88 22.23 13.12
N ILE A 149 4.80 21.69 12.31
CA ILE A 149 4.53 20.61 11.36
C ILE A 149 4.58 19.23 12.03
N ASN A 150 5.58 18.97 12.91
CA ASN A 150 5.74 17.66 13.53
C ASN A 150 4.52 17.20 14.34
N PRO A 151 3.82 18.07 15.10
CA PRO A 151 2.56 17.68 15.75
C PRO A 151 1.44 17.28 14.77
N VAL A 152 1.45 17.82 13.52
CA VAL A 152 0.51 17.41 12.48
C VAL A 152 0.86 16.01 11.97
N SER A 153 2.15 15.73 11.74
CA SER A 153 2.62 14.40 11.36
C SER A 153 2.29 13.35 12.41
N GLU A 154 2.47 13.68 13.70
CA GLU A 154 2.13 12.81 14.83
C GLU A 154 0.62 12.52 14.91
N ALA A 155 -0.22 13.52 14.62
CA ALA A 155 -1.68 13.40 14.66
C ALA A 155 -2.28 12.70 13.43
N LEU A 156 -1.57 12.64 12.32
CA LEU A 156 -2.04 12.04 11.08
C LEU A 156 -1.90 10.52 11.14
N THR A 157 -3.02 9.82 11.30
CA THR A 157 -3.10 8.36 11.30
C THR A 157 -3.49 7.81 9.92
N PRO A 158 -3.32 6.50 9.66
CA PRO A 158 -3.84 5.89 8.42
C PRO A 158 -5.33 6.16 8.20
N GLU A 159 -6.16 6.03 9.24
CA GLU A 159 -7.60 6.29 9.19
C GLU A 159 -7.89 7.78 8.95
N GLY A 160 -7.07 8.66 9.53
CA GLY A 160 -7.14 10.11 9.30
C GLY A 160 -6.86 10.45 7.84
N LEU A 161 -5.86 9.83 7.22
CA LEU A 161 -5.55 10.05 5.82
C LEU A 161 -6.69 9.57 4.90
N VAL A 162 -7.25 8.38 5.16
CA VAL A 162 -8.43 7.88 4.42
C VAL A 162 -9.61 8.85 4.52
N ALA A 163 -9.83 9.47 5.70
CA ALA A 163 -10.94 10.42 5.90
C ALA A 163 -10.72 11.76 5.20
N LEU A 164 -9.47 12.10 4.84
CA LEU A 164 -9.11 13.32 4.12
C LEU A 164 -9.19 13.15 2.59
N ASN A 165 -9.14 11.92 2.08
CA ASN A 165 -9.28 11.56 0.66
C ASN A 165 -10.75 11.40 0.26
#